data_8702583b71dad26d942f540acbca566d
#
_entry.id   8702583b71dad26d942f540acbca566d
#
_cell.length_a   1.000
_cell.length_b   1.000
_cell.length_c   1.000
_cell.angle_alpha   90.00
_cell.angle_beta   90.00
_cell.angle_gamma   90.00
#
_symmetry.space_group_name_H-M   'P 1'
#
loop_
_entity.id
_entity.type
_entity.pdbx_description
1 polymer ?
#
loop_
_entity_poly.entity_id
_entity_poly.type
_entity_poly.pdbx_seq_one_letter_code
_entity_poly.pdbx_strand_id
1 'polypeptide(L)'
;TIFPTACGPCIGQWARAGADKEEKNSIVHSFNRNFSKRADGNPNTHAFVASPEMVAAVAISGRLDFNPITDSLVNEDGKAVRLDPPRGLELPPNGFEVEDNGYLAPVEDGSRVEVNVSSESERLQLLTPFLPWDGQNLEGARLLIKAHGKCTTDHISMAGPWLRFRGHLDNISNNCLIGAVNAYNQKTNFVKNQLTGEYGVVPDVQRAYKTAGIETVVVGDHNYGEGSSREHAAMEPRHLGVKVVLVKSF
;
A
#
# COMPACT_ATOMS: atom_id res chain seq x y z
N THR A 1 -5.13 -11.06 -20.44
CA THR A 1 -4.18 -11.46 -19.38
C THR A 1 -4.93 -11.68 -18.08
N ILE A 2 -4.71 -12.81 -17.46
CA ILE A 2 -5.28 -13.13 -16.14
C ILE A 2 -4.19 -12.88 -15.09
N PHE A 3 -4.56 -12.20 -14.00
CA PHE A 3 -3.69 -11.96 -12.86
C PHE A 3 -4.08 -12.89 -11.72
N PRO A 4 -3.32 -13.96 -11.47
CA PRO A 4 -3.61 -14.90 -10.39
C PRO A 4 -3.09 -14.40 -9.05
N THR A 5 -3.47 -13.21 -8.65
CA THR A 5 -2.99 -12.63 -7.39
C THR A 5 -4.14 -12.28 -6.47
N ALA A 6 -4.00 -12.65 -5.20
CA ALA A 6 -4.94 -12.30 -4.15
C ALA A 6 -4.84 -10.80 -3.77
N CYS A 7 -3.68 -10.19 -3.98
CA CYS A 7 -3.42 -8.79 -3.72
C CYS A 7 -2.56 -8.22 -4.85
N GLY A 8 -2.85 -7.03 -5.28
CA GLY A 8 -2.08 -6.39 -6.36
C GLY A 8 -2.93 -5.45 -7.20
N PRO A 9 -4.06 -5.86 -7.78
CA PRO A 9 -4.88 -4.94 -8.56
C PRO A 9 -5.30 -3.70 -7.76
N CYS A 10 -5.65 -3.86 -6.48
CA CYS A 10 -6.08 -2.76 -5.63
C CYS A 10 -5.00 -1.75 -5.28
N ILE A 11 -3.72 -2.11 -5.29
CA ILE A 11 -2.62 -1.17 -5.04
C ILE A 11 -2.16 -0.43 -6.30
N GLY A 12 -2.69 -0.78 -7.47
CA GLY A 12 -2.40 -0.09 -8.73
C GLY A 12 -0.94 -0.22 -9.20
N GLN A 13 -0.33 -1.38 -8.97
CA GLN A 13 1.08 -1.65 -9.33
C GLN A 13 1.22 -2.67 -10.45
N TRP A 14 0.35 -2.62 -11.38
CA TRP A 14 0.40 -3.45 -12.56
C TRP A 14 0.41 -2.57 -13.81
N ALA A 15 0.93 -3.09 -14.89
CA ALA A 15 0.94 -2.43 -16.17
C ALA A 15 0.41 -3.37 -17.24
N ARG A 16 -0.27 -2.82 -18.21
CA ARG A 16 -0.69 -3.58 -19.40
C ARG A 16 0.46 -3.58 -20.40
N ALA A 17 0.94 -4.77 -20.74
CA ALA A 17 1.96 -4.92 -21.76
C ALA A 17 1.45 -4.38 -23.10
N GLY A 18 2.24 -3.53 -23.75
CA GLY A 18 1.90 -2.93 -25.05
C GLY A 18 0.84 -1.83 -25.01
N ALA A 19 0.37 -1.39 -23.83
CA ALA A 19 -0.55 -0.27 -23.74
C ALA A 19 0.16 1.05 -24.02
N ASP A 20 -0.40 1.83 -24.94
CA ASP A 20 0.03 3.20 -25.17
C ASP A 20 -0.47 4.10 -24.03
N LYS A 21 0.44 4.86 -23.41
CA LYS A 21 0.09 5.79 -22.33
C LYS A 21 -0.65 7.04 -22.80
N GLU A 22 -0.59 7.35 -24.08
CA GLU A 22 -1.32 8.46 -24.68
C GLU A 22 -2.75 8.08 -25.09
N GLU A 23 -3.03 6.78 -25.21
CA GLU A 23 -4.35 6.29 -25.55
C GLU A 23 -5.31 6.38 -24.37
N LYS A 24 -6.46 7.02 -24.60
CA LYS A 24 -7.57 7.04 -23.65
C LYS A 24 -8.28 5.69 -23.63
N ASN A 25 -8.44 5.12 -22.46
CA ASN A 25 -9.13 3.87 -22.29
C ASN A 25 -9.93 3.85 -20.98
N SER A 26 -10.70 2.79 -20.77
CA SER A 26 -11.57 2.65 -19.60
C SER A 26 -11.32 1.32 -18.91
N ILE A 27 -11.47 1.32 -17.59
CA ILE A 27 -11.53 0.13 -16.74
C ILE A 27 -12.76 0.20 -15.85
N VAL A 28 -13.47 -0.91 -15.72
CA VAL A 28 -14.54 -1.07 -14.74
C VAL A 28 -14.08 -2.09 -13.71
N HIS A 29 -14.18 -1.77 -12.43
CA HIS A 29 -13.71 -2.63 -11.35
C HIS A 29 -14.55 -2.46 -10.08
N SER A 30 -14.44 -3.41 -9.16
CA SER A 30 -15.23 -3.45 -7.92
C SER A 30 -14.39 -3.30 -6.63
N PHE A 31 -13.11 -2.99 -6.73
CA PHE A 31 -12.16 -3.16 -5.62
C PHE A 31 -11.35 -1.93 -5.24
N ASN A 32 -11.53 -0.78 -5.91
CA ASN A 32 -10.69 0.38 -5.63
C ASN A 32 -11.42 1.72 -5.84
N ARG A 33 -10.69 2.82 -5.64
CA ARG A 33 -11.11 4.18 -5.93
C ARG A 33 -10.75 4.57 -7.37
N ASN A 34 -11.51 5.47 -7.97
CA ASN A 34 -11.44 5.84 -9.39
C ASN A 34 -10.62 7.11 -9.68
N PHE A 35 -9.57 7.38 -8.94
CA PHE A 35 -8.71 8.52 -9.25
C PHE A 35 -7.62 8.15 -10.28
N SER A 36 -7.11 9.16 -10.97
CA SER A 36 -6.10 9.02 -12.02
C SER A 36 -4.89 8.18 -11.58
N LYS A 37 -4.41 7.32 -12.45
CA LYS A 37 -3.27 6.40 -12.25
C LYS A 37 -3.50 5.29 -11.23
N ARG A 38 -4.67 5.21 -10.59
CA ARG A 38 -4.89 4.24 -9.51
C ARG A 38 -4.95 2.80 -9.99
N ALA A 39 -5.42 2.56 -11.20
CA ALA A 39 -5.55 1.21 -11.75
C ALA A 39 -4.20 0.69 -12.27
N ASP A 40 -3.80 1.09 -13.47
CA ASP A 40 -2.62 0.59 -14.20
C ASP A 40 -1.46 1.60 -14.27
N GLY A 41 -1.51 2.66 -13.47
CA GLY A 41 -0.52 3.73 -13.49
C GLY A 41 -0.60 4.68 -14.69
N ASN A 42 -1.52 4.43 -15.63
CA ASN A 42 -1.73 5.28 -16.80
C ASN A 42 -2.72 6.42 -16.47
N PRO A 43 -2.34 7.70 -16.67
CA PRO A 43 -3.24 8.83 -16.41
C PRO A 43 -4.46 8.87 -17.34
N ASN A 44 -4.38 8.23 -18.49
CA ASN A 44 -5.44 8.19 -19.49
C ASN A 44 -6.37 6.97 -19.38
N THR A 45 -6.17 6.12 -18.35
CA THR A 45 -7.12 5.07 -17.99
C THR A 45 -8.20 5.65 -17.09
N HIS A 46 -9.40 5.80 -17.61
CA HIS A 46 -10.57 6.25 -16.88
C HIS A 46 -11.16 5.07 -16.09
N ALA A 47 -11.15 5.16 -14.78
CA ALA A 47 -11.62 4.10 -13.90
C ALA A 47 -13.06 4.35 -13.45
N PHE A 48 -13.91 3.33 -13.56
CA PHE A 48 -15.28 3.31 -13.09
C PHE A 48 -15.44 2.24 -12.03
N VAL A 49 -16.04 2.60 -10.89
CA VAL A 49 -16.30 1.67 -9.79
C VAL A 49 -17.74 1.18 -9.89
N ALA A 50 -17.90 -0.12 -9.88
CA ALA A 50 -19.21 -0.78 -9.92
C ALA A 50 -19.24 -1.97 -8.95
N SER A 51 -20.39 -2.58 -8.75
CA SER A 51 -20.49 -3.83 -7.98
C SER A 51 -19.81 -4.99 -8.72
N PRO A 52 -19.38 -6.05 -8.02
CA PRO A 52 -18.80 -7.24 -8.65
C PRO A 52 -19.69 -7.85 -9.75
N GLU A 53 -21.00 -7.89 -9.50
CA GLU A 53 -21.99 -8.41 -10.44
C GLU A 53 -22.05 -7.58 -11.73
N MET A 54 -21.99 -6.25 -11.56
CA MET A 54 -21.98 -5.34 -12.71
C MET A 54 -20.70 -5.46 -13.51
N VAL A 55 -19.56 -5.62 -12.84
CA VAL A 55 -18.27 -5.87 -13.50
C VAL A 55 -18.30 -7.17 -14.30
N ALA A 56 -18.85 -8.23 -13.72
CA ALA A 56 -19.03 -9.52 -14.40
C ALA A 56 -19.96 -9.40 -15.62
N ALA A 57 -21.09 -8.73 -15.47
CA ALA A 57 -22.04 -8.53 -16.55
C ALA A 57 -21.45 -7.75 -17.74
N VAL A 58 -20.72 -6.67 -17.44
CA VAL A 58 -20.02 -5.87 -18.46
C VAL A 58 -18.89 -6.67 -19.13
N ALA A 59 -18.18 -7.50 -18.36
CA ALA A 59 -17.13 -8.37 -18.91
C ALA A 59 -17.68 -9.44 -19.86
N ILE A 60 -18.82 -10.05 -19.50
CA ILE A 60 -19.48 -11.06 -20.34
C ILE A 60 -20.04 -10.43 -21.62
N SER A 61 -20.67 -9.26 -21.50
CA SER A 61 -21.27 -8.56 -22.65
C SER A 61 -20.24 -7.93 -23.60
N GLY A 62 -19.05 -7.58 -23.09
CA GLY A 62 -18.04 -6.81 -23.80
C GLY A 62 -18.44 -5.34 -24.07
N ARG A 63 -19.50 -4.85 -23.43
CA ARG A 63 -20.09 -3.51 -23.69
C ARG A 63 -20.24 -2.73 -22.39
N LEU A 64 -19.82 -1.47 -22.38
CA LEU A 64 -19.96 -0.58 -21.22
C LEU A 64 -21.38 -0.04 -21.03
N ASP A 65 -22.20 -0.07 -22.07
CA ASP A 65 -23.59 0.38 -22.08
C ASP A 65 -24.60 -0.75 -21.78
N PHE A 66 -24.12 -1.95 -21.44
CA PHE A 66 -24.95 -3.09 -21.11
C PHE A 66 -25.62 -2.93 -19.75
N ASN A 67 -26.95 -3.05 -19.72
CA ASN A 67 -27.72 -3.05 -18.50
C ASN A 67 -28.22 -4.48 -18.19
N PRO A 68 -27.64 -5.20 -17.21
CA PRO A 68 -28.01 -6.60 -16.94
C PRO A 68 -29.47 -6.80 -16.47
N ILE A 69 -30.16 -5.72 -16.05
CA ILE A 69 -31.56 -5.79 -15.63
C ILE A 69 -32.50 -5.80 -16.83
N THR A 70 -32.18 -5.06 -17.89
CA THR A 70 -33.07 -4.88 -19.05
C THR A 70 -32.63 -5.61 -20.30
N ASP A 71 -31.32 -5.76 -20.48
CA ASP A 71 -30.73 -6.28 -21.71
C ASP A 71 -30.61 -7.81 -21.68
N SER A 72 -30.51 -8.40 -22.85
CA SER A 72 -30.27 -9.83 -23.04
C SER A 72 -28.97 -10.05 -23.81
N LEU A 73 -28.31 -11.14 -23.53
CA LEU A 73 -27.18 -11.67 -24.28
C LEU A 73 -27.66 -12.76 -25.23
N VAL A 74 -26.84 -13.08 -26.22
CA VAL A 74 -27.08 -14.23 -27.10
C VAL A 74 -26.08 -15.31 -26.74
N ASN A 75 -26.56 -16.51 -26.41
CA ASN A 75 -25.69 -17.64 -26.11
C ASN A 75 -25.16 -18.32 -27.39
N GLU A 76 -24.34 -19.35 -27.25
CA GLU A 76 -23.75 -20.10 -28.36
C GLU A 76 -24.81 -20.76 -29.28
N ASP A 77 -26.02 -21.09 -28.74
CA ASP A 77 -27.12 -21.63 -29.51
C ASP A 77 -27.95 -20.56 -30.25
N GLY A 78 -27.55 -19.27 -30.18
CA GLY A 78 -28.29 -18.17 -30.77
C GLY A 78 -29.54 -17.72 -29.99
N LYS A 79 -29.75 -18.22 -28.76
CA LYS A 79 -30.89 -17.88 -27.92
C LYS A 79 -30.61 -16.66 -27.06
N ALA A 80 -31.64 -15.81 -26.88
CA ALA A 80 -31.59 -14.69 -25.96
C ALA A 80 -31.60 -15.20 -24.50
N VAL A 81 -30.59 -14.79 -23.72
CA VAL A 81 -30.43 -15.15 -22.31
C VAL A 81 -30.31 -13.87 -21.48
N ARG A 82 -30.95 -13.82 -20.35
CA ARG A 82 -30.76 -12.79 -19.33
C ARG A 82 -29.85 -13.31 -18.24
N LEU A 83 -29.02 -12.40 -17.71
CA LEU A 83 -28.24 -12.71 -16.52
C LEU A 83 -29.16 -12.62 -15.30
N ASP A 84 -29.23 -13.70 -14.52
CA ASP A 84 -29.95 -13.68 -13.26
C ASP A 84 -29.19 -12.85 -12.22
N PRO A 85 -29.88 -12.01 -11.43
CA PRO A 85 -29.23 -11.29 -10.34
C PRO A 85 -28.75 -12.31 -9.28
N PRO A 86 -27.60 -12.03 -8.63
CA PRO A 86 -27.09 -12.90 -7.58
C PRO A 86 -28.07 -12.98 -6.40
N ARG A 87 -28.21 -14.16 -5.82
CA ARG A 87 -29.15 -14.43 -4.73
C ARG A 87 -28.56 -14.26 -3.33
N GLY A 88 -27.41 -13.61 -3.21
CA GLY A 88 -26.80 -13.31 -1.93
C GLY A 88 -25.78 -14.36 -1.46
N LEU A 89 -25.76 -14.67 -0.16
CA LEU A 89 -24.70 -15.42 0.51
C LEU A 89 -24.87 -16.95 0.46
N GLU A 90 -25.39 -17.49 -0.63
CA GLU A 90 -25.49 -18.94 -0.76
C GLU A 90 -24.10 -19.55 -1.03
N LEU A 91 -23.72 -20.48 -0.18
CA LEU A 91 -22.55 -21.33 -0.44
C LEU A 91 -22.91 -22.31 -1.57
N PRO A 92 -21.93 -22.77 -2.35
CA PRO A 92 -22.16 -23.82 -3.33
C PRO A 92 -22.88 -25.01 -2.67
N PRO A 93 -23.95 -25.58 -3.28
CA PRO A 93 -24.75 -26.64 -2.65
C PRO A 93 -23.94 -27.85 -2.17
N ASN A 94 -22.86 -28.16 -2.86
CA ASN A 94 -21.95 -29.26 -2.54
C ASN A 94 -20.69 -28.81 -1.79
N GLY A 95 -20.66 -27.57 -1.27
CA GLY A 95 -19.46 -26.98 -0.72
C GLY A 95 -18.45 -26.57 -1.80
N PHE A 96 -17.26 -26.22 -1.37
CA PHE A 96 -16.15 -25.93 -2.29
C PHE A 96 -15.44 -27.23 -2.58
N GLU A 97 -15.45 -27.66 -3.84
CA GLU A 97 -14.59 -28.76 -4.30
C GLU A 97 -13.16 -28.26 -4.36
N VAL A 98 -12.36 -28.66 -3.38
CA VAL A 98 -10.94 -28.37 -3.33
C VAL A 98 -10.21 -29.68 -3.60
N GLU A 99 -9.81 -29.90 -4.85
CA GLU A 99 -8.99 -31.06 -5.22
C GLU A 99 -7.57 -30.95 -4.65
N ASP A 100 -7.05 -29.72 -4.57
CA ASP A 100 -5.79 -29.39 -3.91
C ASP A 100 -6.03 -28.18 -2.98
N ASN A 101 -5.69 -28.34 -1.71
CA ASN A 101 -5.82 -27.26 -0.73
C ASN A 101 -4.79 -26.16 -0.89
N GLY A 102 -3.84 -26.29 -1.83
CA GLY A 102 -2.78 -25.31 -2.06
C GLY A 102 -1.84 -25.12 -0.86
N TYR A 103 -1.95 -25.98 0.14
CA TYR A 103 -1.13 -25.89 1.33
C TYR A 103 0.21 -26.59 1.09
N LEU A 104 1.29 -25.80 1.14
CA LEU A 104 2.64 -26.31 1.19
C LEU A 104 3.10 -26.31 2.64
N ALA A 105 3.27 -27.49 3.22
CA ALA A 105 3.80 -27.62 4.56
C ALA A 105 5.23 -27.06 4.61
N PRO A 106 5.60 -26.33 5.68
CA PRO A 106 7.00 -25.97 5.89
C PRO A 106 7.84 -27.24 6.06
N VAL A 107 9.13 -27.14 5.80
CA VAL A 107 10.06 -28.24 6.11
C VAL A 107 10.03 -28.54 7.62
N GLU A 108 10.12 -29.80 8.00
CA GLU A 108 10.07 -30.21 9.43
C GLU A 108 11.23 -29.61 10.23
N ASP A 109 12.41 -29.55 9.66
CA ASP A 109 13.58 -28.90 10.24
C ASP A 109 14.08 -27.76 9.34
N GLY A 110 13.70 -26.53 9.70
CA GLY A 110 14.13 -25.31 9.03
C GLY A 110 15.48 -24.75 9.49
N SER A 111 16.15 -25.40 10.45
CA SER A 111 17.40 -24.87 11.04
C SER A 111 18.55 -24.71 10.08
N ARG A 112 18.52 -25.43 8.95
CA ARG A 112 19.51 -25.37 7.87
C ARG A 112 19.09 -24.48 6.70
N VAL A 113 17.92 -23.87 6.76
CA VAL A 113 17.45 -22.99 5.69
C VAL A 113 18.08 -21.62 5.86
N GLU A 114 18.92 -21.26 4.91
CA GLU A 114 19.57 -19.94 4.87
C GLU A 114 18.87 -19.06 3.84
N VAL A 115 18.65 -17.81 4.22
CA VAL A 115 18.15 -16.78 3.30
C VAL A 115 19.33 -15.95 2.84
N ASN A 116 19.73 -16.15 1.60
CA ASN A 116 20.84 -15.42 0.98
C ASN A 116 20.32 -14.17 0.27
N VAL A 117 20.77 -13.01 0.70
CA VAL A 117 20.53 -11.73 0.05
C VAL A 117 21.86 -11.11 -0.31
N SER A 118 22.04 -10.71 -1.56
CA SER A 118 23.25 -10.00 -1.97
C SER A 118 23.42 -8.70 -1.19
N SER A 119 24.64 -8.43 -0.71
CA SER A 119 24.96 -7.16 -0.04
C SER A 119 24.77 -5.94 -0.94
N GLU A 120 24.82 -6.14 -2.26
CA GLU A 120 24.62 -5.09 -3.27
C GLU A 120 23.15 -4.93 -3.68
N SER A 121 22.23 -5.68 -3.04
CA SER A 121 20.83 -5.60 -3.40
C SER A 121 20.22 -4.28 -2.93
N GLU A 122 19.66 -3.52 -3.87
CA GLU A 122 18.86 -2.32 -3.54
C GLU A 122 17.41 -2.66 -3.16
N ARG A 123 16.95 -3.87 -3.46
CA ARG A 123 15.54 -4.27 -3.33
C ARG A 123 15.26 -5.17 -2.15
N LEU A 124 16.25 -5.90 -1.67
CA LEU A 124 16.14 -6.86 -0.58
C LEU A 124 17.18 -6.57 0.49
N GLN A 125 16.80 -6.72 1.74
CA GLN A 125 17.68 -6.56 2.89
C GLN A 125 17.33 -7.63 3.94
N LEU A 126 18.34 -8.27 4.51
CA LEU A 126 18.15 -9.05 5.72
C LEU A 126 17.93 -8.09 6.89
N LEU A 127 16.78 -8.22 7.55
CA LEU A 127 16.46 -7.40 8.71
C LEU A 127 17.03 -8.00 9.98
N THR A 128 17.73 -7.18 10.75
CA THR A 128 17.97 -7.48 12.17
C THR A 128 16.67 -7.26 12.92
N PRO A 129 16.23 -8.23 13.74
CA PRO A 129 15.03 -8.07 14.54
C PRO A 129 15.09 -6.82 15.42
N PHE A 130 13.98 -6.10 15.52
CA PHE A 130 13.89 -4.99 16.44
C PHE A 130 13.95 -5.48 17.87
N LEU A 131 14.76 -4.83 18.68
CA LEU A 131 14.83 -5.13 20.10
C LEU A 131 13.49 -4.73 20.77
N PRO A 132 13.02 -5.52 21.75
CA PRO A 132 11.88 -5.11 22.56
C PRO A 132 12.21 -3.85 23.37
N TRP A 133 11.19 -3.21 23.90
CA TRP A 133 11.38 -2.11 24.84
C TRP A 133 12.05 -2.66 26.12
N ASP A 134 13.05 -1.97 26.60
CA ASP A 134 13.84 -2.33 27.81
C ASP A 134 13.18 -1.93 29.13
N GLY A 135 11.99 -1.33 29.09
CA GLY A 135 11.27 -0.85 30.26
C GLY A 135 11.75 0.50 30.80
N GLN A 136 12.75 1.11 30.19
CA GLN A 136 13.27 2.41 30.64
C GLN A 136 12.46 3.58 30.10
N ASN A 137 12.46 4.68 30.85
CA ASN A 137 11.87 5.92 30.40
C ASN A 137 12.69 6.52 29.25
N LEU A 138 11.99 7.16 28.34
CA LEU A 138 12.60 7.88 27.24
C LEU A 138 13.07 9.26 27.72
N GLU A 139 14.37 9.45 27.83
CA GLU A 139 14.96 10.71 28.29
C GLU A 139 15.67 11.46 27.17
N GLY A 140 15.48 12.78 27.11
CA GLY A 140 16.17 13.63 26.14
C GLY A 140 15.78 13.46 24.68
N ALA A 141 14.72 12.70 24.38
CA ALA A 141 14.23 12.51 23.02
C ALA A 141 13.89 13.84 22.34
N ARG A 142 14.15 13.92 21.04
CA ARG A 142 13.87 15.11 20.23
C ARG A 142 12.57 14.96 19.46
N LEU A 143 11.83 16.06 19.35
CA LEU A 143 10.68 16.12 18.45
C LEU A 143 11.20 16.18 17.00
N LEU A 144 10.93 15.13 16.22
CA LEU A 144 11.27 15.11 14.81
C LEU A 144 10.32 16.04 14.01
N ILE A 145 9.03 15.79 14.17
CA ILE A 145 7.99 16.57 13.51
C ILE A 145 6.72 16.59 14.36
N LYS A 146 6.03 17.73 14.34
CA LYS A 146 4.64 17.84 14.72
C LYS A 146 3.83 17.94 13.44
N ALA A 147 3.23 16.84 13.00
CA ALA A 147 2.40 16.81 11.81
C ALA A 147 1.12 17.60 12.03
N HIS A 148 0.75 18.40 11.04
CA HIS A 148 -0.46 19.21 11.03
C HIS A 148 -1.53 18.59 10.13
N GLY A 149 -2.73 18.45 10.65
CA GLY A 149 -3.87 17.95 9.91
C GLY A 149 -3.71 16.48 9.49
N LYS A 150 -4.20 16.13 8.31
CA LYS A 150 -4.24 14.77 7.80
C LYS A 150 -2.85 14.21 7.55
N CYS A 151 -2.52 13.11 8.23
CA CYS A 151 -1.26 12.38 8.03
C CYS A 151 -1.58 10.89 7.83
N THR A 152 -1.88 10.51 6.59
CA THR A 152 -2.23 9.14 6.21
C THR A 152 -0.99 8.27 6.04
N THR A 153 -1.19 6.97 5.83
CA THR A 153 -0.08 6.06 5.49
C THR A 153 0.63 6.48 4.20
N ASP A 154 -0.02 7.18 3.27
CA ASP A 154 0.63 7.76 2.09
C ASP A 154 1.54 8.96 2.42
N HIS A 155 1.31 9.64 3.53
CA HIS A 155 2.20 10.71 4.01
C HIS A 155 3.38 10.14 4.81
N ILE A 156 3.20 8.98 5.44
CA ILE A 156 4.22 8.34 6.28
C ILE A 156 5.15 7.45 5.46
N SER A 157 4.58 6.57 4.62
CA SER A 157 5.30 5.65 3.74
C SER A 157 4.60 5.62 2.40
N MET A 158 5.05 6.47 1.51
CA MET A 158 4.43 6.67 0.20
C MET A 158 4.54 5.44 -0.69
N ALA A 159 3.48 5.13 -1.42
CA ALA A 159 3.44 4.08 -2.43
C ALA A 159 4.08 4.53 -3.76
N GLY A 160 3.71 3.90 -4.86
CA GLY A 160 4.20 4.21 -6.20
C GLY A 160 5.65 3.75 -6.41
N PRO A 161 6.54 4.59 -6.92
CA PRO A 161 7.92 4.18 -7.24
C PRO A 161 8.72 3.64 -6.05
N TRP A 162 8.35 4.01 -4.82
CA TRP A 162 8.99 3.56 -3.60
C TRP A 162 8.80 2.08 -3.32
N LEU A 163 7.71 1.49 -3.81
CA LEU A 163 7.38 0.09 -3.55
C LEU A 163 8.37 -0.90 -4.20
N ARG A 164 9.23 -0.46 -5.09
CA ARG A 164 10.37 -1.27 -5.56
C ARG A 164 11.34 -1.64 -4.42
N PHE A 165 11.36 -0.84 -3.36
CA PHE A 165 12.22 -1.02 -2.19
C PHE A 165 11.52 -1.71 -1.01
N ARG A 166 10.29 -2.18 -1.17
CA ARG A 166 9.52 -2.73 -0.04
C ARG A 166 10.17 -3.93 0.67
N GLY A 167 11.10 -4.62 0.02
CA GLY A 167 11.92 -5.67 0.62
C GLY A 167 13.24 -5.17 1.22
N HIS A 168 13.51 -3.86 1.17
CA HIS A 168 14.72 -3.23 1.68
C HIS A 168 14.35 -2.06 2.60
N LEU A 169 14.26 -2.34 3.89
CA LEU A 169 13.72 -1.36 4.86
C LEU A 169 14.52 -0.07 4.91
N ASP A 170 15.84 -0.14 4.84
CA ASP A 170 16.66 1.08 4.87
C ASP A 170 16.41 1.97 3.65
N ASN A 171 16.35 1.40 2.45
CA ASN A 171 16.10 2.16 1.22
C ASN A 171 14.70 2.76 1.16
N ILE A 172 13.66 2.00 1.55
CA ILE A 172 12.30 2.54 1.56
C ILE A 172 12.12 3.62 2.62
N SER A 173 12.89 3.57 3.71
CA SER A 173 12.85 4.58 4.77
C SER A 173 13.29 5.99 4.33
N ASN A 174 13.84 6.13 3.12
CA ASN A 174 14.09 7.44 2.53
C ASN A 174 12.79 8.19 2.15
N ASN A 175 11.62 7.51 2.22
CA ASN A 175 10.32 8.16 2.05
C ASN A 175 9.58 8.40 3.39
N CYS A 176 10.21 8.12 4.51
CA CYS A 176 9.59 8.25 5.83
C CYS A 176 9.12 9.69 6.09
N LEU A 177 7.80 9.86 6.27
CA LEU A 177 7.14 11.13 6.58
C LEU A 177 7.35 12.26 5.54
N ILE A 178 7.76 11.94 4.31
CA ILE A 178 7.96 12.96 3.27
C ILE A 178 6.67 13.66 2.84
N GLY A 179 5.51 13.07 3.12
CA GLY A 179 4.20 13.69 2.86
C GLY A 179 3.65 14.49 4.04
N ALA A 180 4.28 14.42 5.22
CA ALA A 180 3.78 15.10 6.41
C ALA A 180 4.03 16.61 6.39
N VAL A 181 3.01 17.39 6.75
CA VAL A 181 3.08 18.84 6.86
C VAL A 181 3.52 19.20 8.28
N ASN A 182 4.55 20.01 8.41
CA ASN A 182 5.07 20.46 9.70
C ASN A 182 4.21 21.61 10.26
N ALA A 183 3.65 21.43 11.45
CA ALA A 183 2.78 22.39 12.10
C ALA A 183 3.48 23.76 12.39
N TYR A 184 4.79 23.78 12.55
CA TYR A 184 5.52 25.00 12.89
C TYR A 184 5.77 25.92 11.70
N ASN A 185 5.92 25.37 10.50
CA ASN A 185 6.26 26.15 9.31
C ASN A 185 5.34 25.94 8.12
N GLN A 186 4.32 25.06 8.27
CA GLN A 186 3.32 24.71 7.24
C GLN A 186 3.95 24.13 5.94
N LYS A 187 5.19 23.67 6.00
CA LYS A 187 5.86 23.05 4.86
C LYS A 187 5.82 21.54 4.95
N THR A 188 5.67 20.89 3.81
CA THR A 188 5.77 19.44 3.66
C THR A 188 7.23 19.01 3.62
N ASN A 189 7.55 17.89 4.27
CA ASN A 189 8.89 17.32 4.26
C ASN A 189 9.99 18.31 4.65
N PHE A 190 9.75 19.16 5.64
CA PHE A 190 10.68 20.22 5.99
C PHE A 190 10.69 20.45 7.50
N VAL A 191 11.74 19.96 8.18
CA VAL A 191 11.89 19.99 9.63
C VAL A 191 13.23 20.60 10.03
N LYS A 192 13.28 21.14 11.25
CA LYS A 192 14.51 21.69 11.82
C LYS A 192 15.32 20.58 12.48
N ASN A 193 16.56 20.44 12.08
CA ASN A 193 17.53 19.67 12.85
C ASN A 193 17.93 20.47 14.10
N GLN A 194 17.55 19.97 15.26
CA GLN A 194 17.79 20.66 16.53
C GLN A 194 19.27 20.59 16.98
N LEU A 195 20.11 19.76 16.34
CA LEU A 195 21.54 19.69 16.62
C LEU A 195 22.30 20.82 15.90
N THR A 196 21.91 21.09 14.66
CA THR A 196 22.61 22.08 13.81
C THR A 196 21.87 23.41 13.71
N GLY A 197 20.57 23.41 13.97
CA GLY A 197 19.70 24.57 13.75
C GLY A 197 19.22 24.72 12.30
N GLU A 198 19.70 23.90 11.37
CA GLU A 198 19.38 23.95 9.97
C GLU A 198 18.06 23.18 9.66
N TYR A 199 17.45 23.52 8.54
CA TYR A 199 16.27 22.81 8.05
C TYR A 199 16.63 21.81 6.95
N GLY A 200 15.98 20.65 6.96
CA GLY A 200 16.18 19.60 5.98
C GLY A 200 14.93 18.75 5.78
N VAL A 201 15.03 17.79 4.86
CA VAL A 201 13.97 16.79 4.65
C VAL A 201 13.92 15.83 5.82
N VAL A 202 12.72 15.35 6.11
CA VAL A 202 12.47 14.55 7.33
C VAL A 202 13.37 13.31 7.43
N PRO A 203 13.53 12.47 6.39
CA PRO A 203 14.39 11.29 6.48
C PRO A 203 15.85 11.62 6.79
N ASP A 204 16.40 12.66 6.17
CA ASP A 204 17.80 13.02 6.37
C ASP A 204 18.06 13.55 7.79
N VAL A 205 17.17 14.41 8.29
CA VAL A 205 17.24 14.90 9.67
C VAL A 205 17.12 13.75 10.66
N GLN A 206 16.21 12.80 10.39
CA GLN A 206 16.05 11.63 11.25
C GLN A 206 17.28 10.71 11.21
N ARG A 207 17.87 10.50 10.04
CA ARG A 207 19.14 9.75 9.92
C ARG A 207 20.27 10.42 10.69
N ALA A 208 20.35 11.74 10.66
CA ALA A 208 21.34 12.48 11.45
C ALA A 208 21.14 12.25 12.97
N TYR A 209 19.89 12.25 13.45
CA TYR A 209 19.59 11.92 14.84
C TYR A 209 19.97 10.47 15.17
N LYS A 210 19.61 9.52 14.32
CA LYS A 210 19.97 8.11 14.49
C LYS A 210 21.49 7.92 14.60
N THR A 211 22.26 8.57 13.72
CA THR A 211 23.72 8.52 13.73
C THR A 211 24.30 9.14 15.01
N ALA A 212 23.67 10.18 15.54
CA ALA A 212 24.06 10.79 16.81
C ALA A 212 23.57 10.04 18.06
N GLY A 213 22.88 8.90 17.89
CA GLY A 213 22.32 8.11 18.99
C GLY A 213 21.14 8.79 19.70
N ILE A 214 20.47 9.74 19.03
CA ILE A 214 19.35 10.49 19.59
C ILE A 214 18.03 9.85 19.19
N GLU A 215 17.23 9.53 20.18
CA GLU A 215 15.88 9.04 19.99
C GLU A 215 14.90 10.17 19.70
N THR A 216 13.87 9.87 18.92
CA THR A 216 12.93 10.88 18.47
C THR A 216 11.48 10.52 18.73
N VAL A 217 10.65 11.56 18.73
CA VAL A 217 9.20 11.49 18.90
C VAL A 217 8.54 12.18 17.71
N VAL A 218 7.45 11.60 17.25
CA VAL A 218 6.55 12.20 16.27
C VAL A 218 5.26 12.59 17.00
N VAL A 219 4.77 13.79 16.74
CA VAL A 219 3.47 14.24 17.23
C VAL A 219 2.56 14.44 16.02
N GLY A 220 1.34 13.93 16.08
CA GLY A 220 0.37 14.04 15.00
C GLY A 220 -0.99 14.60 15.46
N ASP A 221 -1.87 14.77 14.49
CA ASP A 221 -3.21 15.27 14.69
C ASP A 221 -4.24 14.12 14.69
N HIS A 222 -5.48 14.36 14.29
CA HIS A 222 -6.53 13.35 14.19
C HIS A 222 -6.30 12.40 13.01
N ASN A 223 -6.72 11.13 13.16
CA ASN A 223 -6.66 10.09 12.12
C ASN A 223 -5.25 9.90 11.53
N TYR A 224 -4.24 9.90 12.40
CA TYR A 224 -2.86 9.65 12.00
C TYR A 224 -2.71 8.17 11.58
N GLY A 225 -2.12 7.94 10.39
CA GLY A 225 -1.97 6.59 9.86
C GLY A 225 -3.22 6.01 9.19
N GLU A 226 -4.28 6.82 9.01
CA GLU A 226 -5.46 6.45 8.24
C GLU A 226 -5.07 6.01 6.82
N GLY A 227 -5.77 5.02 6.27
CA GLY A 227 -5.60 4.57 4.87
C GLY A 227 -5.16 3.14 4.73
N SER A 228 -4.38 2.84 3.70
CA SER A 228 -3.92 1.49 3.42
C SER A 228 -3.08 0.90 4.54
N SER A 229 -3.31 -0.38 4.88
CA SER A 229 -2.49 -1.11 5.86
C SER A 229 -1.08 -1.32 5.32
N ARG A 230 -0.13 -0.58 5.83
CA ARG A 230 1.28 -0.64 5.42
C ARG A 230 2.15 -0.83 6.64
N GLU A 231 2.76 -2.00 6.76
CA GLU A 231 3.74 -2.26 7.81
C GLU A 231 4.90 -1.26 7.77
N HIS A 232 5.29 -0.83 6.57
CA HIS A 232 6.35 0.18 6.37
C HIS A 232 6.04 1.50 7.07
N ALA A 233 4.77 1.91 7.17
CA ALA A 233 4.38 3.11 7.90
C ALA A 233 4.68 3.04 9.41
N ALA A 234 4.85 1.83 9.97
CA ALA A 234 5.32 1.61 11.33
C ALA A 234 6.81 1.25 11.38
N MET A 235 7.27 0.43 10.42
CA MET A 235 8.64 -0.07 10.41
C MET A 235 9.67 1.01 10.07
N GLU A 236 9.39 1.92 9.14
CA GLU A 236 10.31 2.97 8.74
C GLU A 236 10.63 3.96 9.87
N PRO A 237 9.63 4.55 10.56
CA PRO A 237 9.93 5.39 11.72
C PRO A 237 10.73 4.65 12.79
N ARG A 238 10.35 3.40 13.09
CA ARG A 238 11.07 2.59 14.06
C ARG A 238 12.50 2.29 13.63
N HIS A 239 12.70 1.91 12.37
CA HIS A 239 14.04 1.65 11.81
C HIS A 239 14.94 2.88 11.90
N LEU A 240 14.39 4.04 11.64
CA LEU A 240 15.11 5.29 11.71
C LEU A 240 15.32 5.83 13.13
N GLY A 241 14.69 5.23 14.16
CA GLY A 241 14.90 5.60 15.55
C GLY A 241 13.80 6.44 16.21
N VAL A 242 12.63 6.54 15.57
CA VAL A 242 11.44 7.08 16.22
C VAL A 242 10.95 6.08 17.28
N LYS A 243 10.78 6.52 18.51
CA LYS A 243 10.38 5.69 19.65
C LYS A 243 8.93 5.84 20.02
N VAL A 244 8.37 7.02 19.84
CA VAL A 244 6.98 7.34 20.22
C VAL A 244 6.29 8.09 19.11
N VAL A 245 5.06 7.71 18.85
CA VAL A 245 4.12 8.47 18.00
C VAL A 245 2.95 8.86 18.90
N LEU A 246 2.82 10.15 19.17
CA LEU A 246 1.78 10.73 20.02
C LEU A 246 0.79 11.50 19.18
N VAL A 247 -0.45 11.08 19.16
CA VAL A 247 -1.48 11.63 18.27
C VAL A 247 -2.80 11.86 19.00
N LYS A 248 -3.67 12.67 18.44
CA LYS A 248 -5.02 12.87 18.97
C LYS A 248 -5.92 11.66 18.73
N SER A 249 -5.76 11.01 17.57
CA SER A 249 -6.39 9.73 17.23
C SER A 249 -5.62 9.02 16.11
N PHE A 250 -5.74 7.68 16.07
CA PHE A 250 -5.32 6.85 14.95
C PHE A 250 -6.48 6.57 14.00
#